data_d86a21c350856c5ca4c2526d356d54af
#
_entry.id   d86a21c350856c5ca4c2526d356d54af
#
_cell.length_a   1.000
_cell.length_b   1.000
_cell.length_c   1.000
_cell.angle_alpha   90.00
_cell.angle_beta   90.00
_cell.angle_gamma   90.00
#
_symmetry.space_group_name_H-M   'P 1'
#
loop_
_entity.id
_entity.type
_entity.pdbx_description
1 polymer ?
#
loop_
_entity_poly.entity_id
_entity_poly.type
_entity_poly.pdbx_seq_one_letter_code
_entity_poly.pdbx_strand_id
1 'polypeptide(L)'
;MPTHKTLINAHLSMLWPTVHQDILNQCNQLDGVADGILESPNPCNYNADGLLCTEAQSTSCLTSTQLQTLKIIYSPVPDAVGSLVYPKMQLGSEITGSVGSYFSGAVSPVSDWWRYAIFNDSNWDAMTLRPENYTVASGLNHFNIDTWEGDLSAFQNRGGKLLHWHGLADGVLSSEDSPRYYEHVSQTMGMDSEALDEFYRFFRISSMSNCGSGNGATFIGHQCAGTASSQQAWFRAAAQMGPEVDPSRSSDVPSSFITVPT
;
A
#
# COMPACT_ATOMS: atom_id res chain seq x y z
N MET A 1 -3.89 -8.95 24.90
CA MET A 1 -3.21 -8.65 23.63
C MET A 1 -1.73 -8.77 23.86
N PRO A 2 -0.94 -9.41 22.98
CA PRO A 2 0.51 -9.42 23.12
C PRO A 2 1.02 -7.97 23.09
N THR A 3 1.97 -7.65 23.96
CA THR A 3 2.56 -6.32 24.00
C THR A 3 3.38 -6.09 22.75
N HIS A 4 3.45 -4.86 22.25
CA HIS A 4 4.25 -4.47 21.08
C HIS A 4 5.70 -4.99 21.14
N LYS A 5 6.26 -5.11 22.34
CA LYS A 5 7.61 -5.65 22.60
C LYS A 5 7.74 -7.13 22.21
N THR A 6 6.67 -7.92 22.30
CA THR A 6 6.66 -9.33 21.89
C THR A 6 6.68 -9.47 20.36
N LEU A 7 6.14 -8.47 19.63
CA LEU A 7 6.01 -8.49 18.19
C LEU A 7 7.34 -8.19 17.48
N ILE A 8 8.15 -7.26 18.00
CA ILE A 8 9.42 -6.84 17.40
C ILE A 8 10.51 -7.93 17.51
N ASN A 9 10.47 -8.77 18.52
CA ASN A 9 11.41 -9.86 18.66
C ASN A 9 11.15 -11.06 17.74
N ALA A 10 10.18 -10.95 16.84
CA ALA A 10 9.75 -12.09 16.03
C ALA A 10 10.69 -12.43 14.86
N HIS A 11 11.68 -11.59 14.52
CA HIS A 11 12.66 -11.80 13.44
C HIS A 11 12.05 -12.39 12.16
N LEU A 12 10.96 -11.76 11.67
CA LEU A 12 10.30 -12.19 10.44
C LEU A 12 11.14 -11.93 9.18
N SER A 13 12.13 -11.06 9.26
CA SER A 13 12.89 -10.60 8.08
C SER A 13 13.49 -11.74 7.23
N MET A 14 13.92 -12.83 7.85
CA MET A 14 14.47 -13.99 7.14
C MET A 14 13.38 -14.94 6.61
N LEU A 15 12.14 -14.78 7.04
CA LEU A 15 11.02 -15.65 6.68
C LEU A 15 10.09 -15.03 5.61
N TRP A 16 10.33 -13.77 5.22
CA TRP A 16 9.54 -13.12 4.18
C TRP A 16 9.47 -13.90 2.87
N PRO A 17 10.57 -14.52 2.35
CA PRO A 17 10.46 -15.35 1.16
C PRO A 17 9.52 -16.55 1.34
N THR A 18 9.51 -17.15 2.54
CA THR A 18 8.59 -18.26 2.86
C THR A 18 7.14 -17.80 2.91
N VAL A 19 6.89 -16.64 3.53
CA VAL A 19 5.56 -16.02 3.59
C VAL A 19 5.09 -15.67 2.19
N HIS A 20 5.94 -15.05 1.38
CA HIS A 20 5.63 -14.67 0.00
C HIS A 20 5.26 -15.89 -0.85
N GLN A 21 6.06 -16.95 -0.77
CA GLN A 21 5.77 -18.17 -1.52
C GLN A 21 4.44 -18.80 -1.10
N ASP A 22 4.12 -18.76 0.19
CA ASP A 22 2.84 -19.27 0.68
C ASP A 22 1.64 -18.42 0.20
N ILE A 23 1.80 -17.09 0.17
CA ILE A 23 0.83 -16.17 -0.42
C ILE A 23 0.63 -16.49 -1.91
N LEU A 24 1.70 -16.65 -2.67
CA LEU A 24 1.60 -17.02 -4.09
C LEU A 24 0.91 -18.36 -4.27
N ASN A 25 1.23 -19.37 -3.45
CA ASN A 25 0.59 -20.69 -3.53
C ASN A 25 -0.94 -20.61 -3.34
N GLN A 26 -1.42 -19.66 -2.54
CA GLN A 26 -2.84 -19.49 -2.24
C GLN A 26 -3.55 -18.53 -3.22
N CYS A 27 -2.85 -17.55 -3.76
CA CYS A 27 -3.48 -16.38 -4.40
C CYS A 27 -3.07 -16.11 -5.84
N ASN A 28 -1.96 -16.70 -6.34
CA ASN A 28 -1.39 -16.37 -7.65
C ASN A 28 -2.28 -16.72 -8.85
N GLN A 29 -3.26 -17.60 -8.67
CA GLN A 29 -4.15 -18.02 -9.75
C GLN A 29 -5.55 -17.39 -9.70
N LEU A 30 -5.78 -16.43 -8.82
CA LEU A 30 -7.10 -15.81 -8.64
C LEU A 30 -7.53 -14.97 -9.86
N ASP A 31 -6.58 -14.50 -10.64
CA ASP A 31 -6.78 -13.78 -11.91
C ASP A 31 -6.75 -14.72 -13.14
N GLY A 32 -6.49 -16.02 -12.94
CA GLY A 32 -6.41 -17.04 -13.99
C GLY A 32 -5.00 -17.28 -14.52
N VAL A 33 -3.97 -16.59 -14.02
CA VAL A 33 -2.58 -16.72 -14.45
C VAL A 33 -1.69 -17.06 -13.25
N ALA A 34 -0.67 -17.89 -13.45
CA ALA A 34 0.30 -18.27 -12.43
C ALA A 34 1.68 -17.71 -12.80
N ASP A 35 1.86 -16.41 -12.71
CA ASP A 35 3.07 -15.72 -13.19
C ASP A 35 3.89 -15.06 -12.04
N GLY A 36 3.46 -15.26 -10.78
CA GLY A 36 4.08 -14.64 -9.60
C GLY A 36 3.65 -13.19 -9.37
N ILE A 37 2.63 -12.73 -10.08
CA ILE A 37 2.03 -11.41 -9.93
C ILE A 37 0.66 -11.58 -9.27
N LEU A 38 0.41 -10.81 -8.23
CA LEU A 38 -0.94 -10.66 -7.67
C LEU A 38 -1.57 -9.44 -8.34
N GLU A 39 -2.38 -9.69 -9.36
CA GLU A 39 -3.03 -8.65 -10.16
C GLU A 39 -3.94 -7.77 -9.30
N SER A 40 -4.73 -8.40 -8.43
CA SER A 40 -5.48 -7.73 -7.37
C SER A 40 -5.38 -8.55 -6.09
N PRO A 41 -4.63 -8.10 -5.07
CA PRO A 41 -4.47 -8.85 -3.82
C PRO A 41 -5.71 -8.88 -2.94
N ASN A 42 -6.68 -7.98 -3.16
CA ASN A 42 -7.86 -7.86 -2.30
C ASN A 42 -8.80 -9.08 -2.29
N PRO A 43 -9.05 -9.78 -3.41
CA PRO A 43 -9.87 -10.99 -3.40
C PRO A 43 -9.21 -12.18 -2.69
N CYS A 44 -7.91 -12.12 -2.39
CA CYS A 44 -7.22 -13.20 -1.72
C CYS A 44 -7.58 -13.29 -0.24
N ASN A 45 -8.21 -14.38 0.15
CA ASN A 45 -8.45 -14.72 1.56
C ASN A 45 -7.29 -15.55 2.10
N TYR A 46 -6.13 -14.89 2.27
CA TYR A 46 -4.90 -15.53 2.72
C TYR A 46 -5.00 -16.08 4.14
N ASN A 47 -4.61 -17.34 4.32
CA ASN A 47 -4.52 -17.98 5.62
C ASN A 47 -3.08 -18.45 5.89
N ALA A 48 -2.39 -17.81 6.81
CA ALA A 48 -1.03 -18.13 7.21
C ALA A 48 -0.90 -19.30 8.21
N ASP A 49 -2.01 -19.91 8.65
CA ASP A 49 -1.96 -20.96 9.70
C ASP A 49 -1.16 -22.17 9.27
N GLY A 50 -1.10 -22.47 7.97
CA GLY A 50 -0.27 -23.52 7.40
C GLY A 50 1.24 -23.34 7.60
N LEU A 51 1.69 -22.11 7.89
CA LEU A 51 3.09 -21.81 8.17
C LEU A 51 3.51 -22.08 9.64
N LEU A 52 2.59 -22.44 10.52
CA LEU A 52 2.94 -22.70 11.92
C LEU A 52 3.90 -23.90 12.03
N CYS A 53 4.99 -23.75 12.77
CA CYS A 53 5.91 -24.83 13.04
C CYS A 53 5.22 -25.99 13.77
N THR A 54 5.54 -27.20 13.36
CA THR A 54 5.11 -28.45 13.98
C THR A 54 6.33 -29.29 14.41
N GLU A 55 6.11 -30.39 15.13
CA GLU A 55 7.21 -31.32 15.48
C GLU A 55 7.88 -31.91 14.21
N ALA A 56 7.12 -32.08 13.14
CA ALA A 56 7.61 -32.62 11.87
C ALA A 56 8.27 -31.56 10.98
N GLN A 57 7.97 -30.26 11.19
CA GLN A 57 8.52 -29.14 10.41
C GLN A 57 9.00 -28.05 11.36
N SER A 58 10.32 -27.98 11.55
CA SER A 58 10.98 -27.01 12.43
C SER A 58 11.80 -25.95 11.69
N THR A 59 11.84 -25.99 10.36
CA THR A 59 12.54 -25.04 9.50
C THR A 59 11.59 -24.45 8.45
N SER A 60 11.85 -23.22 8.02
CA SER A 60 10.98 -22.51 7.08
C SER A 60 9.51 -22.45 7.54
N CYS A 61 9.31 -22.25 8.82
CA CYS A 61 8.00 -22.17 9.46
C CYS A 61 7.98 -21.03 10.47
N LEU A 62 6.82 -20.62 10.92
CA LEU A 62 6.62 -19.54 11.88
C LEU A 62 6.34 -20.13 13.28
N THR A 63 6.97 -19.57 14.29
CA THR A 63 6.53 -19.76 15.67
C THR A 63 5.13 -19.14 15.86
N SER A 64 4.45 -19.52 16.93
CA SER A 64 3.14 -18.93 17.24
C SER A 64 3.18 -17.40 17.39
N THR A 65 4.26 -16.87 17.96
CA THR A 65 4.46 -15.41 18.10
C THR A 65 4.66 -14.74 16.73
N GLN A 66 5.46 -15.35 15.85
CA GLN A 66 5.69 -14.84 14.49
C GLN A 66 4.41 -14.86 13.66
N LEU A 67 3.64 -15.95 13.75
CA LEU A 67 2.34 -16.06 13.08
C LEU A 67 1.36 -14.97 13.55
N GLN A 68 1.29 -14.71 14.85
CA GLN A 68 0.46 -13.62 15.38
C GLN A 68 0.93 -12.26 14.87
N THR A 69 2.24 -12.02 14.83
CA THR A 69 2.81 -10.78 14.27
C THR A 69 2.44 -10.62 12.80
N LEU A 70 2.57 -11.69 12.00
CA LEU A 70 2.18 -11.67 10.59
C LEU A 70 0.70 -11.31 10.41
N LYS A 71 -0.19 -11.91 11.19
CA LYS A 71 -1.62 -11.59 11.16
C LYS A 71 -1.91 -10.13 11.49
N ILE A 72 -1.15 -9.53 12.41
CA ILE A 72 -1.29 -8.11 12.75
C ILE A 72 -0.83 -7.22 11.58
N ILE A 73 0.27 -7.55 10.91
CA ILE A 73 0.78 -6.80 9.74
C ILE A 73 -0.26 -6.74 8.62
N TYR A 74 -0.96 -7.84 8.39
CA TYR A 74 -2.05 -7.90 7.41
C TYR A 74 -3.44 -7.54 7.97
N SER A 75 -3.48 -6.84 9.11
CA SER A 75 -4.70 -6.32 9.69
C SER A 75 -4.72 -4.80 9.66
N PRO A 76 -5.88 -4.17 9.48
CA PRO A 76 -5.99 -2.73 9.56
C PRO A 76 -5.69 -2.23 10.98
N VAL A 77 -5.19 -1.01 11.09
CA VAL A 77 -4.90 -0.34 12.37
C VAL A 77 -6.05 0.61 12.69
N PRO A 78 -6.86 0.32 13.71
CA PRO A 78 -7.91 1.22 14.17
C PRO A 78 -7.37 2.24 15.19
N ASP A 79 -8.10 3.36 15.34
CA ASP A 79 -7.96 4.26 16.48
C ASP A 79 -8.68 3.70 17.74
N ALA A 80 -8.73 4.51 18.79
CA ALA A 80 -9.35 4.12 20.07
C ALA A 80 -10.87 3.89 19.99
N VAL A 81 -11.54 4.43 18.96
CA VAL A 81 -13.00 4.29 18.76
C VAL A 81 -13.32 3.31 17.63
N GLY A 82 -12.31 2.68 17.03
CA GLY A 82 -12.46 1.68 15.99
C GLY A 82 -12.48 2.23 14.57
N SER A 83 -12.25 3.52 14.39
CA SER A 83 -12.11 4.11 13.05
C SER A 83 -10.80 3.70 12.42
N LEU A 84 -10.80 3.47 11.11
CA LEU A 84 -9.61 3.07 10.38
C LEU A 84 -8.60 4.22 10.30
N VAL A 85 -7.46 4.03 10.95
CA VAL A 85 -6.31 4.95 10.87
C VAL A 85 -5.42 4.60 9.69
N TYR A 86 -5.04 3.33 9.58
CA TYR A 86 -4.15 2.85 8.53
C TYR A 86 -4.64 1.50 8.01
N PRO A 87 -4.76 1.33 6.70
CA PRO A 87 -5.15 0.04 6.13
C PRO A 87 -4.03 -0.99 6.29
N LYS A 88 -4.39 -2.26 6.10
CA LYS A 88 -3.42 -3.36 6.14
C LYS A 88 -2.37 -3.21 5.03
N MET A 89 -1.20 -3.84 5.24
CA MET A 89 -0.26 -4.06 4.15
C MET A 89 -0.86 -5.02 3.11
N GLN A 90 -0.51 -4.83 1.85
CA GLN A 90 -1.00 -5.68 0.78
C GLN A 90 -0.20 -6.98 0.69
N LEU A 91 -0.92 -8.06 0.39
CA LEU A 91 -0.30 -9.33 0.04
C LEU A 91 0.54 -9.16 -1.23
N GLY A 92 1.71 -9.75 -1.26
CA GLY A 92 2.66 -9.58 -2.37
C GLY A 92 3.66 -8.45 -2.18
N SER A 93 3.49 -7.58 -1.17
CA SER A 93 4.40 -6.46 -0.88
C SER A 93 5.60 -6.83 0.02
N GLU A 94 5.58 -7.98 0.65
CA GLU A 94 6.49 -8.38 1.72
C GLU A 94 7.95 -8.59 1.30
N ILE A 95 8.22 -8.81 0.02
CA ILE A 95 9.58 -8.97 -0.51
C ILE A 95 10.09 -7.73 -1.26
N THR A 96 9.29 -6.69 -1.36
CA THR A 96 9.63 -5.46 -2.07
C THR A 96 9.97 -4.33 -1.08
N GLY A 97 10.82 -3.41 -1.52
CA GLY A 97 11.15 -2.23 -0.74
C GLY A 97 11.88 -2.53 0.59
N SER A 98 11.54 -1.76 1.62
CA SER A 98 12.22 -1.75 2.90
C SER A 98 11.56 -2.59 3.99
N VAL A 99 10.57 -3.42 3.66
CA VAL A 99 9.82 -4.22 4.66
C VAL A 99 10.76 -5.01 5.57
N GLY A 100 11.76 -5.67 4.99
CA GLY A 100 12.75 -6.40 5.76
C GLY A 100 13.51 -5.54 6.77
N SER A 101 13.82 -4.27 6.44
CA SER A 101 14.53 -3.36 7.33
C SER A 101 13.65 -2.83 8.46
N TYR A 102 12.38 -2.55 8.21
CA TYR A 102 11.45 -2.10 9.24
C TYR A 102 11.23 -3.15 10.34
N PHE A 103 11.25 -4.42 9.98
CA PHE A 103 11.08 -5.53 10.93
C PHE A 103 12.38 -6.09 11.50
N SER A 104 13.53 -5.58 11.06
CA SER A 104 14.83 -5.97 11.62
C SER A 104 15.15 -5.31 12.96
N GLY A 105 14.27 -4.45 13.47
CA GLY A 105 14.51 -3.65 14.67
C GLY A 105 15.35 -2.39 14.42
N ALA A 106 15.61 -2.05 13.18
CA ALA A 106 16.24 -0.77 12.84
C ALA A 106 15.36 0.41 13.29
N VAL A 107 15.99 1.49 13.72
CA VAL A 107 15.27 2.72 14.10
C VAL A 107 14.57 3.25 12.85
N SER A 108 13.24 3.27 12.89
CA SER A 108 12.45 3.80 11.80
C SER A 108 12.39 5.33 11.87
N PRO A 109 12.54 6.06 10.76
CA PRO A 109 12.28 7.51 10.72
C PRO A 109 10.89 7.88 11.24
N VAL A 110 9.92 6.96 11.14
CA VAL A 110 8.57 7.14 11.70
C VAL A 110 8.60 7.31 13.22
N SER A 111 9.50 6.61 13.93
CA SER A 111 9.62 6.77 15.38
C SER A 111 10.15 8.16 15.77
N ASP A 112 10.97 8.78 14.93
CA ASP A 112 11.48 10.13 15.15
C ASP A 112 10.39 11.19 14.95
N TRP A 113 9.48 10.98 14.00
CA TRP A 113 8.29 11.82 13.89
C TRP A 113 7.48 11.85 15.20
N TRP A 114 7.22 10.68 15.79
CA TRP A 114 6.53 10.57 17.07
C TRP A 114 7.28 11.27 18.20
N ARG A 115 8.60 11.04 18.30
CA ARG A 115 9.44 11.65 19.35
C ARG A 115 9.47 13.16 19.27
N TYR A 116 9.79 13.69 18.11
CA TYR A 116 10.14 15.11 17.98
C TYR A 116 8.96 15.96 17.53
N ALA A 117 8.12 15.47 16.65
CA ALA A 117 6.99 16.26 16.16
C ALA A 117 5.74 16.11 17.03
N ILE A 118 5.39 14.89 17.45
CA ILE A 118 4.14 14.67 18.17
C ILE A 118 4.30 14.88 19.67
N PHE A 119 5.28 14.22 20.28
CA PHE A 119 5.42 14.23 21.75
C PHE A 119 6.46 15.22 22.28
N ASN A 120 7.33 15.77 21.42
CA ASN A 120 8.45 16.61 21.81
C ASN A 120 9.28 15.99 22.96
N ASP A 121 9.49 14.68 22.88
CA ASP A 121 10.22 13.87 23.87
C ASP A 121 11.21 12.96 23.16
N SER A 122 12.50 13.31 23.23
CA SER A 122 13.58 12.53 22.62
C SER A 122 13.73 11.13 23.20
N ASN A 123 13.21 10.90 24.42
CA ASN A 123 13.26 9.60 25.10
C ASN A 123 11.99 8.75 24.88
N TRP A 124 11.01 9.27 24.14
CA TRP A 124 9.79 8.53 23.89
C TRP A 124 10.10 7.17 23.25
N ASP A 125 9.52 6.13 23.81
CA ASP A 125 9.69 4.76 23.33
C ASP A 125 8.58 4.39 22.35
N ALA A 126 8.94 4.11 21.09
CA ALA A 126 8.02 3.67 20.05
C ALA A 126 7.21 2.41 20.45
N MET A 127 7.73 1.62 21.40
CA MET A 127 7.04 0.46 21.95
C MET A 127 5.81 0.82 22.80
N THR A 128 5.65 2.09 23.13
CA THR A 128 4.49 2.61 23.87
C THR A 128 3.39 3.16 22.96
N LEU A 129 3.57 3.13 21.65
CA LEU A 129 2.56 3.57 20.68
C LEU A 129 1.25 2.81 20.86
N ARG A 130 0.16 3.54 20.94
CA ARG A 130 -1.20 3.02 21.18
C ARG A 130 -2.20 3.68 20.23
N PRO A 131 -3.38 3.09 20.02
CA PRO A 131 -4.43 3.68 19.19
C PRO A 131 -4.77 5.13 19.52
N GLU A 132 -4.76 5.51 20.80
CA GLU A 132 -5.05 6.87 21.27
C GLU A 132 -4.03 7.90 20.74
N ASN A 133 -2.80 7.48 20.51
CA ASN A 133 -1.75 8.35 20.01
C ASN A 133 -2.04 8.83 18.58
N TYR A 134 -2.65 7.99 17.76
CA TYR A 134 -3.04 8.38 16.39
C TYR A 134 -4.09 9.49 16.41
N THR A 135 -5.07 9.41 17.30
CA THR A 135 -6.06 10.48 17.50
C THR A 135 -5.39 11.80 17.90
N VAL A 136 -4.40 11.74 18.81
CA VAL A 136 -3.60 12.92 19.18
C VAL A 136 -2.86 13.49 17.99
N ALA A 137 -2.15 12.66 17.23
CA ALA A 137 -1.38 13.09 16.08
C ALA A 137 -2.24 13.75 15.00
N SER A 138 -3.39 13.15 14.67
CA SER A 138 -4.35 13.71 13.72
C SER A 138 -4.93 15.03 14.19
N GLY A 139 -5.25 15.14 15.50
CA GLY A 139 -5.77 16.39 16.06
C GLY A 139 -4.75 17.53 16.10
N LEU A 140 -3.47 17.21 16.21
CA LEU A 140 -2.39 18.19 16.17
C LEU A 140 -2.09 18.68 14.75
N ASN A 141 -2.13 17.80 13.76
CA ASN A 141 -1.73 18.05 12.36
C ASN A 141 -0.53 19.01 12.26
N HIS A 142 0.54 18.69 12.96
CA HIS A 142 1.71 19.53 13.05
C HIS A 142 2.25 19.89 11.66
N PHE A 143 2.56 21.18 11.49
CA PHE A 143 3.06 21.76 10.23
C PHE A 143 2.04 21.71 9.08
N ASN A 144 0.78 21.36 9.34
CA ASN A 144 -0.27 21.22 8.34
C ASN A 144 0.17 20.30 7.17
N ILE A 145 0.75 19.14 7.52
CA ILE A 145 1.26 18.19 6.52
C ILE A 145 0.22 17.15 6.09
N ASP A 146 -0.93 17.14 6.76
CA ASP A 146 -2.02 16.26 6.38
C ASP A 146 -2.53 16.61 4.99
N THR A 147 -2.53 15.64 4.08
CA THR A 147 -2.94 15.80 2.69
C THR A 147 -4.30 15.14 2.41
N TRP A 148 -5.16 15.06 3.41
CA TRP A 148 -6.49 14.46 3.33
C TRP A 148 -7.57 15.45 2.88
N GLU A 149 -7.21 16.49 2.11
CA GLU A 149 -8.19 17.42 1.54
C GLU A 149 -9.00 16.76 0.42
N GLY A 150 -10.31 16.68 0.60
CA GLY A 150 -11.20 16.03 -0.36
C GLY A 150 -11.81 17.01 -1.39
N ASP A 151 -11.85 18.31 -1.10
CA ASP A 151 -12.35 19.31 -2.04
C ASP A 151 -11.24 19.81 -2.97
N LEU A 152 -11.19 19.23 -4.16
CA LEU A 152 -10.27 19.63 -5.23
C LEU A 152 -10.87 20.62 -6.24
N SER A 153 -12.01 21.23 -5.93
CA SER A 153 -12.72 22.13 -6.84
C SER A 153 -11.87 23.30 -7.31
N ALA A 154 -11.07 23.90 -6.43
CA ALA A 154 -10.17 24.99 -6.79
C ALA A 154 -9.08 24.55 -7.78
N PHE A 155 -8.61 23.29 -7.68
CA PHE A 155 -7.66 22.72 -8.63
C PHE A 155 -8.33 22.41 -9.97
N GLN A 156 -9.50 21.79 -9.97
CA GLN A 156 -10.29 21.48 -11.14
C GLN A 156 -10.67 22.75 -11.93
N ASN A 157 -11.16 23.79 -11.24
CA ASN A 157 -11.60 25.05 -11.85
C ASN A 157 -10.47 25.80 -12.57
N ARG A 158 -9.20 25.55 -12.22
CA ARG A 158 -8.03 26.08 -12.94
C ARG A 158 -7.64 25.22 -14.15
N GLY A 159 -8.41 24.20 -14.49
CA GLY A 159 -8.08 23.25 -15.54
C GLY A 159 -6.97 22.27 -15.14
N GLY A 160 -6.72 22.11 -13.84
CA GLY A 160 -5.73 21.15 -13.32
C GLY A 160 -6.11 19.72 -13.67
N LYS A 161 -5.11 18.89 -13.94
CA LYS A 161 -5.26 17.46 -14.19
C LYS A 161 -4.37 16.69 -13.21
N LEU A 162 -4.93 15.73 -12.49
CA LEU A 162 -4.24 14.89 -11.53
C LEU A 162 -4.15 13.47 -12.06
N LEU A 163 -2.94 12.97 -12.14
CA LEU A 163 -2.65 11.57 -12.41
C LEU A 163 -2.04 10.96 -11.16
N HIS A 164 -2.74 10.02 -10.57
CA HIS A 164 -2.35 9.33 -9.36
C HIS A 164 -2.17 7.84 -9.64
N TRP A 165 -1.13 7.25 -9.10
CA TRP A 165 -0.94 5.81 -9.17
C TRP A 165 -0.35 5.26 -7.86
N HIS A 166 -0.57 3.98 -7.62
CA HIS A 166 0.03 3.27 -6.50
C HIS A 166 0.37 1.83 -6.91
N GLY A 167 1.59 1.41 -6.59
CA GLY A 167 2.03 0.03 -6.80
C GLY A 167 1.42 -0.93 -5.78
N LEU A 168 0.79 -2.00 -6.24
CA LEU A 168 0.12 -2.96 -5.35
C LEU A 168 1.08 -3.83 -4.54
N ALA A 169 2.37 -3.83 -4.89
CA ALA A 169 3.44 -4.47 -4.10
C ALA A 169 4.29 -3.45 -3.34
N ASP A 170 3.72 -2.29 -2.97
CA ASP A 170 4.42 -1.31 -2.15
C ASP A 170 4.65 -1.87 -0.74
N GLY A 171 5.90 -2.16 -0.42
CA GLY A 171 6.32 -2.67 0.90
C GLY A 171 6.62 -1.57 1.91
N VAL A 172 6.40 -0.31 1.58
CA VAL A 172 6.65 0.85 2.46
C VAL A 172 5.34 1.44 2.96
N LEU A 173 4.41 1.69 2.04
CA LEU A 173 3.10 2.28 2.32
C LEU A 173 2.00 1.33 1.85
N SER A 174 0.92 1.26 2.59
CA SER A 174 -0.23 0.48 2.15
C SER A 174 -0.83 1.06 0.87
N SER A 175 -0.91 0.26 -0.18
CA SER A 175 -1.54 0.68 -1.43
C SER A 175 -3.04 0.93 -1.32
N GLU A 176 -3.67 0.55 -0.20
CA GLU A 176 -5.09 0.82 0.07
C GLU A 176 -5.36 2.26 0.56
N ASP A 177 -4.34 3.03 0.91
CA ASP A 177 -4.55 4.45 1.24
C ASP A 177 -4.94 5.28 0.02
N SER A 178 -4.42 4.95 -1.15
CA SER A 178 -4.72 5.68 -2.39
C SER A 178 -6.18 5.54 -2.85
N PRO A 179 -6.78 4.34 -2.93
CA PRO A 179 -8.22 4.23 -3.25
C PRO A 179 -9.09 4.90 -2.18
N ARG A 180 -8.74 4.84 -0.89
CA ARG A 180 -9.45 5.55 0.17
C ARG A 180 -9.45 7.07 -0.07
N TYR A 181 -8.31 7.63 -0.47
CA TYR A 181 -8.23 9.04 -0.80
C TYR A 181 -9.06 9.38 -2.05
N TYR A 182 -9.02 8.54 -3.08
CA TYR A 182 -9.85 8.71 -4.28
C TYR A 182 -11.34 8.70 -3.95
N GLU A 183 -11.78 7.75 -3.13
CA GLU A 183 -13.16 7.68 -2.64
C GLU A 183 -13.53 8.90 -1.78
N HIS A 184 -12.62 9.36 -0.92
CA HIS A 184 -12.84 10.56 -0.11
C HIS A 184 -13.06 11.80 -0.97
N VAL A 185 -12.27 11.99 -2.03
CA VAL A 185 -12.46 13.07 -3.00
C VAL A 185 -13.80 12.91 -3.71
N SER A 186 -14.15 11.72 -4.19
CA SER A 186 -15.43 11.41 -4.82
C SER A 186 -16.61 11.81 -3.94
N GLN A 187 -16.60 11.37 -2.69
CA GLN A 187 -17.65 11.66 -1.71
C GLN A 187 -17.73 13.15 -1.37
N THR A 188 -16.59 13.80 -1.16
CA THR A 188 -16.53 15.23 -0.79
C THR A 188 -17.02 16.12 -1.91
N MET A 189 -16.65 15.83 -3.15
CA MET A 189 -17.06 16.60 -4.32
C MET A 189 -18.43 16.18 -4.87
N GLY A 190 -19.00 15.07 -4.38
CA GLY A 190 -20.27 14.53 -4.91
C GLY A 190 -20.15 14.08 -6.38
N MET A 191 -18.97 13.60 -6.78
CA MET A 191 -18.66 13.19 -8.16
C MET A 191 -18.46 11.68 -8.19
N ASP A 192 -19.02 11.02 -9.18
CA ASP A 192 -18.72 9.61 -9.49
C ASP A 192 -17.38 9.48 -10.22
N SER A 193 -16.96 8.25 -10.51
CA SER A 193 -15.67 7.97 -11.16
C SER A 193 -15.60 8.56 -12.56
N GLU A 194 -16.70 8.56 -13.32
CA GLU A 194 -16.75 9.12 -14.68
C GLU A 194 -16.52 10.64 -14.66
N ALA A 195 -17.17 11.34 -13.73
CA ALA A 195 -17.00 12.79 -13.55
C ALA A 195 -15.59 13.13 -13.01
N LEU A 196 -15.04 12.31 -12.11
CA LEU A 196 -13.68 12.50 -11.60
C LEU A 196 -12.63 12.30 -12.69
N ASP A 197 -12.80 11.32 -13.58
CA ASP A 197 -11.85 11.00 -14.65
C ASP A 197 -11.60 12.17 -15.61
N GLU A 198 -12.49 13.15 -15.64
CA GLU A 198 -12.28 14.39 -16.39
C GLU A 198 -11.05 15.18 -15.91
N PHE A 199 -10.69 15.08 -14.63
CA PHE A 199 -9.53 15.81 -14.08
C PHE A 199 -8.68 15.04 -13.10
N TYR A 200 -9.17 13.94 -12.49
CA TYR A 200 -8.45 13.12 -11.53
C TYR A 200 -8.57 11.65 -11.91
N ARG A 201 -7.47 11.05 -12.35
CA ARG A 201 -7.39 9.62 -12.68
C ARG A 201 -6.49 8.90 -11.70
N PHE A 202 -6.96 7.75 -11.23
CA PHE A 202 -6.22 6.91 -10.31
C PHE A 202 -5.96 5.53 -10.91
N PHE A 203 -4.71 5.05 -10.81
CA PHE A 203 -4.28 3.77 -11.35
C PHE A 203 -3.66 2.92 -10.25
N ARG A 204 -4.09 1.67 -10.16
CA ARG A 204 -3.46 0.62 -9.36
C ARG A 204 -2.57 -0.22 -10.27
N ILE A 205 -1.30 -0.43 -9.85
CA ILE A 205 -0.31 -1.07 -10.71
C ILE A 205 0.14 -2.36 -10.07
N SER A 206 -0.23 -3.46 -10.70
CA SER A 206 0.05 -4.81 -10.23
C SER A 206 1.54 -5.03 -10.04
N SER A 207 1.92 -5.62 -8.90
CA SER A 207 3.29 -5.98 -8.53
C SER A 207 4.34 -4.87 -8.69
N MET A 208 3.93 -3.61 -8.83
CA MET A 208 4.85 -2.49 -8.68
C MET A 208 5.14 -2.26 -7.21
N SER A 209 6.40 -2.06 -6.86
CA SER A 209 6.84 -1.62 -5.53
C SER A 209 6.64 -0.11 -5.34
N ASN A 210 7.16 0.46 -4.26
CA ASN A 210 7.11 1.90 -3.99
C ASN A 210 7.74 2.68 -5.16
N CYS A 211 6.91 3.39 -5.91
CA CYS A 211 7.27 4.24 -7.06
C CYS A 211 8.07 3.58 -8.20
N GLY A 212 8.29 2.29 -8.18
CA GLY A 212 9.07 1.57 -9.21
C GLY A 212 9.62 0.26 -8.69
N SER A 213 10.33 -0.50 -9.54
CA SER A 213 10.75 -1.87 -9.24
C SER A 213 9.57 -2.83 -8.97
N GLY A 214 9.85 -4.03 -8.47
CA GLY A 214 8.86 -5.11 -8.40
C GLY A 214 8.84 -5.93 -9.69
N ASN A 215 7.93 -6.91 -9.77
CA ASN A 215 7.82 -7.83 -10.90
C ASN A 215 6.82 -7.37 -11.96
N GLY A 216 6.03 -6.32 -11.67
CA GLY A 216 5.04 -5.75 -12.58
C GLY A 216 5.59 -4.60 -13.42
N ALA A 217 4.72 -3.69 -13.85
CA ALA A 217 5.13 -2.49 -14.57
C ALA A 217 5.98 -1.58 -13.68
N THR A 218 7.21 -1.30 -14.11
CA THR A 218 8.20 -0.57 -13.29
C THR A 218 8.45 0.85 -13.75
N PHE A 219 7.90 1.27 -14.89
CA PHE A 219 8.20 2.55 -15.52
C PHE A 219 6.91 3.36 -15.72
N ILE A 220 6.65 4.29 -14.81
CA ILE A 220 5.54 5.23 -14.89
C ILE A 220 6.09 6.65 -14.73
N GLY A 221 6.12 7.38 -15.82
CA GLY A 221 6.55 8.77 -15.80
C GLY A 221 8.01 8.99 -15.41
N HIS A 222 8.36 10.25 -15.21
CA HIS A 222 9.75 10.68 -15.02
C HIS A 222 10.30 10.42 -13.62
N GLN A 223 9.47 10.47 -12.61
CA GLN A 223 9.96 10.50 -11.21
C GLN A 223 10.40 9.13 -10.68
N CYS A 224 9.98 8.07 -11.32
CA CYS A 224 10.23 6.71 -10.87
C CYS A 224 11.10 5.91 -11.85
N ALA A 225 12.17 6.50 -12.37
CA ALA A 225 13.25 5.82 -13.08
C ALA A 225 13.01 5.40 -14.55
N GLY A 226 12.10 6.02 -15.26
CA GLY A 226 11.98 5.80 -16.71
C GLY A 226 13.12 6.45 -17.51
N THR A 227 13.55 5.81 -18.60
CA THR A 227 14.37 6.50 -19.62
C THR A 227 13.52 7.53 -20.36
N ALA A 228 14.15 8.57 -20.95
CA ALA A 228 13.42 9.64 -21.64
C ALA A 228 12.45 9.13 -22.72
N SER A 229 12.73 7.98 -23.34
CA SER A 229 11.88 7.34 -24.36
C SER A 229 10.63 6.67 -23.79
N SER A 230 10.73 6.05 -22.62
CA SER A 230 9.58 5.44 -21.93
C SER A 230 8.67 6.50 -21.32
N GLN A 231 9.23 7.62 -20.88
CA GLN A 231 8.46 8.78 -20.40
C GLN A 231 7.56 9.38 -21.48
N GLN A 232 8.11 9.59 -22.68
CA GLN A 232 7.35 10.15 -23.79
C GLN A 232 6.22 9.20 -24.24
N ALA A 233 6.45 7.89 -24.19
CA ALA A 233 5.43 6.90 -24.54
C ALA A 233 4.27 6.91 -23.52
N TRP A 234 4.57 7.07 -22.25
CA TRP A 234 3.54 7.06 -21.21
C TRP A 234 2.72 8.36 -21.17
N PHE A 235 3.38 9.52 -21.25
CA PHE A 235 2.68 10.80 -21.39
C PHE A 235 1.83 10.87 -22.65
N ARG A 236 2.27 10.23 -23.74
CA ARG A 236 1.46 10.11 -24.95
C ARG A 236 0.26 9.19 -24.72
N ALA A 237 0.42 8.05 -24.05
CA ALA A 237 -0.68 7.16 -23.71
C ALA A 237 -1.68 7.85 -22.75
N ALA A 238 -1.20 8.53 -21.73
CA ALA A 238 -2.07 9.28 -20.82
C ALA A 238 -2.76 10.49 -21.49
N ALA A 239 -2.07 11.16 -22.43
CA ALA A 239 -2.65 12.26 -23.20
C ALA A 239 -3.60 11.78 -24.33
N GLN A 240 -3.40 10.55 -24.82
CA GLN A 240 -4.28 9.90 -25.80
C GLN A 240 -5.49 9.23 -25.14
N MET A 241 -5.48 9.03 -23.84
CA MET A 241 -6.68 8.71 -23.07
C MET A 241 -7.55 9.97 -22.99
N GLY A 242 -8.14 10.35 -24.12
CA GLY A 242 -9.22 11.33 -24.19
C GLY A 242 -10.42 10.81 -23.38
N PRO A 243 -11.48 11.59 -23.21
CA PRO A 243 -12.67 11.24 -22.42
C PRO A 243 -13.44 9.99 -22.91
N GLU A 244 -12.93 9.28 -23.88
CA GLU A 244 -13.54 8.11 -24.54
C GLU A 244 -12.77 6.81 -24.35
N VAL A 245 -12.16 6.56 -23.20
CA VAL A 245 -11.66 5.20 -22.90
C VAL A 245 -12.81 4.41 -22.30
N ASP A 246 -13.50 3.71 -23.17
CA ASP A 246 -14.43 2.64 -22.80
C ASP A 246 -13.65 1.56 -22.00
N PRO A 247 -13.91 1.40 -20.70
CA PRO A 247 -13.22 0.40 -19.88
C PRO A 247 -13.46 -1.05 -20.37
N SER A 248 -14.40 -1.27 -21.28
CA SER A 248 -14.62 -2.57 -21.94
C SER A 248 -13.65 -2.85 -23.11
N ARG A 249 -12.86 -1.86 -23.55
CA ARG A 249 -11.82 -2.03 -24.58
C ARG A 249 -10.46 -2.28 -23.93
N SER A 250 -10.27 -3.47 -23.42
CA SER A 250 -8.99 -3.93 -22.86
C SER A 250 -7.85 -4.08 -23.89
N SER A 251 -8.10 -3.83 -25.18
CA SER A 251 -7.12 -4.03 -26.24
C SER A 251 -6.13 -2.88 -26.42
N ASP A 252 -6.39 -1.71 -25.84
CA ASP A 252 -5.57 -0.50 -26.07
C ASP A 252 -4.70 -0.11 -24.87
N VAL A 253 -4.81 -0.84 -23.76
CA VAL A 253 -3.96 -0.67 -22.59
C VAL A 253 -2.98 -1.84 -22.52
N PRO A 254 -1.68 -1.61 -22.40
CA PRO A 254 -0.75 -2.70 -22.16
C PRO A 254 -1.24 -3.55 -20.98
N SER A 255 -1.19 -4.87 -21.12
CA SER A 255 -1.71 -5.86 -20.17
C SER A 255 -1.16 -5.77 -18.71
N SER A 256 -0.29 -4.81 -18.45
CA SER A 256 0.31 -4.48 -17.15
C SER A 256 -0.40 -3.35 -16.39
N PHE A 257 -1.53 -2.83 -16.87
CA PHE A 257 -2.28 -1.75 -16.20
C PHE A 257 -3.68 -2.22 -15.86
N ILE A 258 -4.01 -2.16 -14.58
CA ILE A 258 -5.38 -2.34 -14.13
C ILE A 258 -5.97 -0.98 -13.83
N THR A 259 -7.06 -0.68 -14.51
CA THR A 259 -8.03 0.32 -14.07
C THR A 259 -8.81 -0.25 -12.89
N VAL A 260 -9.00 0.55 -11.85
CA VAL A 260 -9.86 0.17 -10.73
C VAL A 260 -11.26 -0.11 -11.27
N PRO A 261 -11.83 -1.27 -11.02
CA PRO A 261 -13.25 -1.48 -11.24
C PRO A 261 -14.04 -0.53 -10.35
N THR A 262 -15.08 0.03 -10.89
CA THR A 262 -16.12 0.81 -10.20
C THR A 262 -16.75 0.04 -9.06
#